data_bb34edbd76b7cef739cf8a434eb1e3a6
#
_entry.id   bb34edbd76b7cef739cf8a434eb1e3a6
#
_cell.length_a   1.000
_cell.length_b   1.000
_cell.length_c   1.000
_cell.angle_alpha   90.00
_cell.angle_beta   90.00
_cell.angle_gamma   90.00
#
_symmetry.space_group_name_H-M   'P 1'
#
loop_
_entity.id
_entity.type
_entity.pdbx_description
1 polymer ?
#
loop_
_entity_poly.entity_id
_entity_poly.type
_entity_poly.pdbx_seq_one_letter_code
_entity_poly.pdbx_strand_id
1 'polypeptide(L)'
;MKKILFFALALVASVLAFTSCEKNEPELKGTVYHYRGISWADFEYEHDVYIALEDNHKMTMKWVGVKTSEDAEPVNLYLYDGIWEGNATEGYHIHCDALPQLPDGKPFDKWESFDIDGWCDATSCSFDYHINGSTMGIFDGEIVND
;
A
#
# COMPACT_ATOMS: atom_id res chain seq x y z
N MET A 1 23.21 0.95 26.87
CA MET A 1 22.75 0.90 26.92
C MET A 1 22.11 1.35 27.41
N LYS A 2 21.98 1.58 27.36
CA LYS A 2 21.24 1.84 27.67
C LYS A 2 20.58 2.44 27.18
N LYS A 3 20.53 2.76 26.50
CA LYS A 3 19.79 3.27 25.93
C LYS A 3 18.79 2.65 25.50
N ILE A 4 18.79 2.05 25.24
CA ILE A 4 18.00 1.29 24.85
C ILE A 4 16.90 1.22 25.56
N LEU A 5 16.91 1.13 26.39
CA LEU A 5 15.93 0.97 27.11
C LEU A 5 15.07 1.98 27.23
N PHE A 6 15.32 2.84 27.15
CA PHE A 6 14.43 3.76 27.36
C PHE A 6 13.82 4.01 26.26
N PHE A 7 14.26 3.83 25.39
CA PHE A 7 13.69 3.97 24.43
C PHE A 7 12.59 3.26 24.39
N ALA A 8 12.73 2.46 24.70
CA ALA A 8 11.80 1.60 24.61
C ALA A 8 10.68 2.12 25.31
N LEU A 9 10.78 2.50 26.33
CA LEU A 9 9.75 2.91 26.99
C LEU A 9 9.14 3.99 26.41
N ALA A 10 9.79 4.71 25.84
CA ALA A 10 9.24 5.80 25.30
C ALA A 10 8.33 5.43 24.34
N LEU A 11 8.68 4.57 23.58
CA LEU A 11 7.90 4.25 22.64
C LEU A 11 6.70 3.80 23.13
N VAL A 12 6.67 3.26 24.03
CA VAL A 12 5.55 2.73 24.43
C VAL A 12 4.61 3.78 24.71
N ALA A 13 4.99 4.73 25.30
CA ALA A 13 4.11 5.68 25.63
C ALA A 13 3.49 6.25 24.48
N SER A 14 4.22 6.49 23.55
CA SER A 14 3.63 7.13 22.50
C SER A 14 2.62 6.39 21.99
N VAL A 15 2.77 5.27 21.96
CA VAL A 15 1.89 4.53 21.41
C VAL A 15 0.64 4.68 21.98
N LEU A 16 0.49 4.88 23.07
CA LEU A 16 -0.73 4.89 23.56
C LEU A 16 -1.52 5.91 23.14
N ALA A 17 -1.11 6.95 23.14
CA ALA A 17 -1.90 7.95 22.87
C ALA A 17 -2.58 7.92 21.68
N PHE A 18 -2.03 7.84 20.72
CA PHE A 18 -2.62 7.95 19.60
C PHE A 18 -3.22 6.89 19.23
N THR A 19 -2.98 6.13 19.84
CA THR A 19 -3.48 5.01 19.47
C THR A 19 -4.88 4.96 19.20
N SER A 20 -5.66 5.76 19.68
CA SER A 20 -7.03 5.58 19.38
C SER A 20 -7.28 5.62 17.93
N CYS A 21 -6.67 6.44 17.20
CA CYS A 21 -6.91 6.47 15.83
C CYS A 21 -6.20 5.40 15.20
N GLU A 22 -5.03 5.16 15.59
CA GLU A 22 -4.29 4.18 14.96
C GLU A 22 -4.82 2.85 15.14
N LYS A 23 -5.57 2.61 16.12
CA LYS A 23 -6.09 1.32 16.26
C LYS A 23 -6.95 0.89 15.16
N ASN A 24 -7.53 1.79 14.44
CA ASN A 24 -8.42 1.41 13.38
C ASN A 24 -7.70 1.18 12.06
N GLU A 25 -6.41 1.38 12.04
CA GLU A 25 -5.71 1.19 10.81
C GLU A 25 -5.29 -0.26 10.67
N PRO A 26 -5.56 -0.92 9.56
CA PRO A 26 -5.22 -2.32 9.40
C PRO A 26 -3.72 -2.54 9.44
N GLU A 27 -3.33 -3.69 9.95
CA GLU A 27 -1.94 -4.04 10.04
C GLU A 27 -1.55 -4.88 8.84
N LEU A 28 -0.40 -4.61 8.25
CA LEU A 28 0.10 -5.40 7.14
C LEU A 28 0.88 -6.58 7.70
N LYS A 29 0.65 -7.77 7.13
CA LYS A 29 1.27 -8.99 7.61
C LYS A 29 2.17 -9.60 6.54
N GLY A 30 3.14 -10.38 6.97
CA GLY A 30 4.04 -11.03 6.03
C GLY A 30 5.29 -10.20 5.78
N THR A 31 5.87 -10.34 4.62
CA THR A 31 7.05 -9.55 4.26
C THR A 31 6.57 -8.27 3.61
N VAL A 32 6.92 -7.14 4.19
CA VAL A 32 6.39 -5.85 3.74
C VAL A 32 7.48 -5.07 3.03
N TYR A 33 7.17 -4.60 1.84
CA TYR A 33 8.06 -3.74 1.06
C TYR A 33 7.43 -2.36 0.95
N HIS A 34 8.24 -1.33 1.11
CA HIS A 34 7.77 0.05 1.01
C HIS A 34 8.40 0.71 -0.22
N TYR A 35 7.57 1.19 -1.12
CA TYR A 35 8.03 1.87 -2.33
C TYR A 35 7.52 3.29 -2.37
N ARG A 36 8.30 4.17 -2.95
CA ARG A 36 7.85 5.53 -3.18
C ARG A 36 7.98 5.79 -4.66
N GLY A 37 6.95 6.32 -5.26
CA GLY A 37 6.97 6.53 -6.69
C GLY A 37 5.87 7.43 -7.18
N ILE A 38 5.60 7.34 -8.46
CA ILE A 38 4.68 8.23 -9.12
C ILE A 38 3.58 7.44 -9.79
N SER A 39 2.35 7.91 -9.63
CA SER A 39 1.23 7.37 -10.36
C SER A 39 0.84 8.31 -11.48
N TRP A 40 0.54 7.75 -12.64
CA TRP A 40 0.04 8.50 -13.79
C TRP A 40 -1.30 7.91 -14.18
N ALA A 41 -2.28 8.74 -14.24
CA ALA A 41 -3.58 8.37 -14.80
C ALA A 41 -4.04 9.60 -15.57
N ASP A 42 -5.01 10.35 -15.07
CA ASP A 42 -5.38 11.59 -15.70
C ASP A 42 -4.42 12.70 -15.30
N PHE A 43 -3.69 12.52 -14.23
CA PHE A 43 -2.69 13.48 -13.75
C PHE A 43 -1.61 12.68 -13.04
N GLU A 44 -0.52 13.36 -12.72
CA GLU A 44 0.64 12.71 -12.14
C GLU A 44 0.83 13.15 -10.71
N TYR A 45 1.13 12.23 -9.78
CA TYR A 45 1.42 12.62 -8.40
C TYR A 45 2.30 11.57 -7.73
N GLU A 46 3.04 12.01 -6.73
CA GLU A 46 3.94 11.13 -6.00
C GLU A 46 3.27 10.60 -4.75
N HIS A 47 3.46 9.34 -4.42
CA HIS A 47 2.90 8.77 -3.20
C HIS A 47 3.63 7.50 -2.84
N ASP A 48 3.27 6.93 -1.70
CA ASP A 48 3.90 5.72 -1.20
C ASP A 48 2.97 4.53 -1.36
N VAL A 49 3.57 3.36 -1.56
CA VAL A 49 2.84 2.10 -1.64
C VAL A 49 3.56 1.10 -0.77
N TYR A 50 2.81 0.37 0.05
CA TYR A 50 3.36 -0.72 0.82
C TYR A 50 2.74 -2.01 0.30
N ILE A 51 3.56 -3.04 0.08
CA ILE A 51 3.08 -4.31 -0.42
C ILE A 51 3.47 -5.38 0.58
N ALA A 52 2.50 -6.12 1.08
CA ALA A 52 2.72 -7.17 2.06
C ALA A 52 2.45 -8.51 1.40
N LEU A 53 3.46 -9.39 1.40
CA LEU A 53 3.37 -10.70 0.81
C LEU A 53 3.32 -11.73 1.92
N GLU A 54 2.20 -12.47 2.00
CA GLU A 54 2.03 -13.48 3.04
C GLU A 54 2.32 -14.85 2.49
N ASP A 55 2.63 -15.79 3.36
CA ASP A 55 3.07 -17.12 2.96
C ASP A 55 2.07 -17.88 2.10
N ASN A 56 0.81 -17.60 2.21
CA ASN A 56 -0.20 -18.32 1.45
C ASN A 56 -0.45 -17.70 0.09
N HIS A 57 0.50 -16.95 -0.43
CA HIS A 57 0.39 -16.24 -1.72
C HIS A 57 -0.64 -15.12 -1.69
N LYS A 58 -1.03 -14.68 -0.51
CA LYS A 58 -1.96 -13.58 -0.40
C LYS A 58 -1.17 -12.28 -0.36
N MET A 59 -1.66 -11.26 -1.05
CA MET A 59 -1.02 -9.97 -1.11
C MET A 59 -1.97 -8.90 -0.60
N THR A 60 -1.48 -8.02 0.26
CA THR A 60 -2.23 -6.86 0.71
C THR A 60 -1.43 -5.63 0.34
N MET A 61 -2.09 -4.59 -0.12
CA MET A 61 -1.40 -3.39 -0.51
C MET A 61 -2.01 -2.20 0.21
N LYS A 62 -1.16 -1.28 0.64
CA LYS A 62 -1.60 -0.04 1.23
C LYS A 62 -1.07 1.09 0.36
N TRP A 63 -1.97 1.93 -0.15
CA TRP A 63 -1.59 3.10 -0.93
C TRP A 63 -1.75 4.31 -0.02
N VAL A 64 -0.70 5.09 0.13
CA VAL A 64 -0.73 6.24 1.02
C VAL A 64 -0.77 7.50 0.18
N GLY A 65 -1.75 8.33 0.45
CA GLY A 65 -1.80 9.63 -0.21
C GLY A 65 -2.39 9.58 -1.62
N VAL A 66 -3.39 8.72 -1.81
CA VAL A 66 -4.01 8.60 -3.12
C VAL A 66 -4.87 9.80 -3.42
N LYS A 67 -4.73 10.35 -4.60
CA LYS A 67 -5.54 11.49 -5.02
C LYS A 67 -6.48 11.04 -6.12
N THR A 68 -7.77 11.30 -5.95
CA THR A 68 -8.75 10.91 -6.95
C THR A 68 -8.93 12.01 -7.99
N SER A 69 -8.42 13.20 -7.73
CA SER A 69 -8.33 14.26 -8.73
C SER A 69 -7.20 15.17 -8.29
N GLU A 70 -6.76 16.04 -9.17
CA GLU A 70 -5.63 16.88 -8.88
C GLU A 70 -5.84 17.73 -7.64
N ASP A 71 -7.05 18.16 -7.39
CA ASP A 71 -7.34 19.02 -6.26
C ASP A 71 -7.95 18.28 -5.08
N ALA A 72 -8.04 16.96 -5.14
CA ALA A 72 -8.69 16.23 -4.07
C ALA A 72 -7.76 16.06 -2.86
N GLU A 73 -8.35 15.91 -1.69
CA GLU A 73 -7.59 15.60 -0.49
C GLU A 73 -7.08 14.17 -0.62
N PRO A 74 -5.84 13.92 -0.27
CA PRO A 74 -5.31 12.57 -0.36
C PRO A 74 -6.00 11.62 0.63
N VAL A 75 -6.13 10.37 0.24
CA VAL A 75 -6.69 9.35 1.13
C VAL A 75 -5.78 8.13 1.12
N ASN A 76 -5.86 7.34 2.17
CA ASN A 76 -5.12 6.08 2.22
C ASN A 76 -6.09 4.96 1.88
N LEU A 77 -5.68 4.07 1.00
CA LEU A 77 -6.53 2.98 0.55
C LEU A 77 -5.83 1.66 0.77
N TYR A 78 -6.61 0.62 1.07
CA TYR A 78 -6.07 -0.71 1.30
C TYR A 78 -6.70 -1.68 0.31
N LEU A 79 -5.88 -2.53 -0.30
CA LEU A 79 -6.37 -3.55 -1.19
C LEU A 79 -6.15 -4.90 -0.52
N TYR A 80 -7.25 -5.63 -0.33
CA TYR A 80 -7.18 -6.97 0.22
C TYR A 80 -7.53 -7.98 -0.88
N ASP A 81 -7.30 -9.23 -0.62
CA ASP A 81 -7.61 -10.27 -1.59
C ASP A 81 -6.75 -10.27 -2.83
N GLY A 82 -5.58 -9.67 -2.74
CA GLY A 82 -4.62 -9.77 -3.83
C GLY A 82 -3.87 -11.09 -3.74
N ILE A 83 -3.18 -11.43 -4.80
CA ILE A 83 -2.37 -12.64 -4.85
C ILE A 83 -0.99 -12.31 -5.38
N TRP A 84 -0.01 -13.13 -5.04
CA TRP A 84 1.32 -12.98 -5.56
C TRP A 84 1.92 -14.34 -5.93
N GLU A 85 2.83 -14.31 -6.89
CA GLU A 85 3.57 -15.48 -7.30
C GLU A 85 4.99 -15.05 -7.61
N GLY A 86 5.92 -15.97 -7.55
CA GLY A 86 7.30 -15.65 -7.86
C GLY A 86 8.22 -15.87 -6.68
N ASN A 87 9.39 -15.29 -6.75
CA ASN A 87 10.39 -15.47 -5.71
C ASN A 87 11.33 -14.27 -5.69
N ALA A 88 12.21 -14.25 -4.68
CA ALA A 88 13.08 -13.09 -4.50
C ALA A 88 14.09 -12.92 -5.62
N THR A 89 14.43 -13.99 -6.32
CA THR A 89 15.41 -13.90 -7.39
C THR A 89 14.81 -13.34 -8.66
N GLU A 90 13.61 -13.76 -9.00
CA GLU A 90 12.99 -13.34 -10.24
C GLU A 90 11.96 -12.23 -10.09
N GLY A 91 11.60 -11.91 -8.88
CA GLY A 91 10.59 -10.91 -8.62
C GLY A 91 9.23 -11.53 -8.39
N TYR A 92 8.30 -10.70 -7.94
CA TYR A 92 6.96 -11.14 -7.58
C TYR A 92 5.94 -10.53 -8.51
N HIS A 93 5.11 -11.37 -9.10
CA HIS A 93 3.98 -10.88 -9.89
C HIS A 93 2.83 -10.68 -8.92
N ILE A 94 2.21 -9.53 -8.94
CA ILE A 94 1.12 -9.21 -8.02
C ILE A 94 -0.13 -8.87 -8.82
N HIS A 95 -1.26 -9.25 -8.28
CA HIS A 95 -2.54 -9.02 -8.95
C HIS A 95 -3.64 -8.90 -7.91
N CYS A 96 -4.56 -7.98 -8.12
CA CYS A 96 -5.71 -7.83 -7.24
C CYS A 96 -6.87 -7.28 -8.05
N ASP A 97 -8.04 -7.89 -7.87
CA ASP A 97 -9.24 -7.45 -8.57
C ASP A 97 -10.31 -7.29 -7.50
N ALA A 98 -10.31 -6.16 -6.83
CA ALA A 98 -11.25 -5.88 -5.76
C ALA A 98 -11.21 -4.39 -5.46
N LEU A 99 -12.32 -3.85 -5.00
CA LEU A 99 -12.35 -2.45 -4.61
C LEU A 99 -11.49 -2.21 -3.39
N PRO A 100 -10.78 -1.10 -3.34
CA PRO A 100 -10.02 -0.77 -2.16
C PRO A 100 -10.94 -0.44 -1.00
N GLN A 101 -10.38 -0.44 0.20
CA GLN A 101 -11.11 -0.08 1.41
C GLN A 101 -10.44 1.09 2.09
N LEU A 102 -11.23 1.86 2.82
CA LEU A 102 -10.70 2.92 3.65
C LEU A 102 -10.11 2.32 4.93
N PRO A 103 -9.33 3.08 5.68
CA PRO A 103 -8.72 2.55 6.91
C PRO A 103 -9.72 1.99 7.91
N ASP A 104 -10.97 2.46 7.89
CA ASP A 104 -11.98 1.96 8.81
C ASP A 104 -12.64 0.69 8.30
N GLY A 105 -12.22 0.17 7.15
CA GLY A 105 -12.76 -1.07 6.60
C GLY A 105 -13.93 -0.90 5.67
N LYS A 106 -14.39 0.31 5.47
CA LYS A 106 -15.50 0.52 4.56
C LYS A 106 -15.00 0.56 3.12
N PRO A 107 -15.78 0.08 2.17
CA PRO A 107 -15.34 0.12 0.78
C PRO A 107 -15.16 1.57 0.32
N PHE A 108 -14.22 1.76 -0.58
CA PHE A 108 -14.02 3.10 -1.17
C PHE A 108 -15.02 3.19 -2.30
N ASP A 109 -16.17 3.77 -2.03
CA ASP A 109 -17.30 3.73 -2.93
C ASP A 109 -17.29 4.79 -4.01
N LYS A 110 -16.23 5.55 -4.14
CA LYS A 110 -16.13 6.49 -5.25
C LYS A 110 -15.81 5.77 -6.56
N TRP A 111 -15.35 4.54 -6.49
CA TRP A 111 -15.07 3.75 -7.67
C TRP A 111 -16.03 2.55 -7.70
N GLU A 112 -16.36 2.07 -8.90
CA GLU A 112 -17.24 0.93 -9.06
C GLU A 112 -16.44 -0.37 -9.21
N SER A 113 -15.27 -0.29 -9.77
CA SER A 113 -14.41 -1.46 -9.89
C SER A 113 -12.95 -1.01 -9.89
N PHE A 114 -12.08 -1.93 -9.57
CA PHE A 114 -10.66 -1.61 -9.52
C PHE A 114 -9.85 -2.88 -9.64
N ASP A 115 -8.76 -2.84 -10.42
CA ASP A 115 -7.84 -3.96 -10.45
C ASP A 115 -6.42 -3.46 -10.68
N ILE A 116 -5.45 -4.26 -10.25
CA ILE A 116 -4.05 -3.97 -10.51
C ILE A 116 -3.35 -5.23 -10.97
N ASP A 117 -2.27 -5.04 -11.72
CA ASP A 117 -1.44 -6.16 -12.18
C ASP A 117 -0.04 -5.61 -12.41
N GLY A 118 0.96 -6.26 -11.88
CA GLY A 118 2.33 -5.81 -12.08
C GLY A 118 3.36 -6.65 -11.37
N TRP A 119 4.51 -6.05 -11.14
CA TRP A 119 5.66 -6.73 -10.58
C TRP A 119 6.36 -5.89 -9.53
N CYS A 120 6.92 -6.55 -8.54
CA CYS A 120 7.74 -5.86 -7.57
C CYS A 120 8.88 -6.77 -7.13
N ASP A 121 9.93 -6.16 -6.61
CA ASP A 121 11.05 -6.91 -6.05
C ASP A 121 11.70 -6.03 -4.98
N ALA A 122 12.89 -6.41 -4.54
CA ALA A 122 13.54 -5.68 -3.46
C ALA A 122 14.05 -4.31 -3.87
N THR A 123 13.96 -3.94 -5.13
CA THR A 123 14.47 -2.65 -5.58
C THR A 123 13.39 -1.74 -6.15
N SER A 124 12.38 -2.29 -6.80
CA SER A 124 11.40 -1.45 -7.47
C SER A 124 10.05 -2.14 -7.59
N CYS A 125 9.06 -1.37 -7.98
CA CYS A 125 7.71 -1.87 -8.16
C CYS A 125 7.05 -1.10 -9.31
N SER A 126 6.36 -1.83 -10.17
CA SER A 126 5.66 -1.19 -11.26
C SER A 126 4.38 -1.97 -11.52
N PHE A 127 3.26 -1.30 -11.57
CA PHE A 127 2.00 -1.98 -11.88
C PHE A 127 1.05 -1.07 -12.62
N ASP A 128 0.16 -1.70 -13.38
CA ASP A 128 -0.91 -0.99 -14.04
C ASP A 128 -2.15 -1.14 -13.19
N TYR A 129 -3.04 -0.18 -13.23
CA TYR A 129 -4.30 -0.30 -12.53
C TYR A 129 -5.43 0.28 -13.38
N HIS A 130 -6.63 -0.25 -13.19
CA HIS A 130 -7.81 0.22 -13.91
C HIS A 130 -8.86 0.64 -12.90
N ILE A 131 -9.47 1.79 -13.14
CA ILE A 131 -10.52 2.32 -12.31
C ILE A 131 -11.78 2.32 -13.15
N ASN A 132 -12.81 1.65 -12.66
CA ASN A 132 -14.09 1.56 -13.33
C ASN A 132 -13.98 0.94 -14.74
N GLY A 133 -12.96 0.12 -14.91
CA GLY A 133 -12.78 -0.59 -16.17
C GLY A 133 -12.30 0.26 -17.33
N SER A 134 -12.19 1.56 -17.17
CA SER A 134 -11.82 2.41 -18.28
C SER A 134 -10.60 3.27 -18.05
N THR A 135 -10.47 3.86 -16.88
CA THR A 135 -9.32 4.71 -16.61
C THR A 135 -8.13 3.83 -16.28
N MET A 136 -7.08 3.94 -17.05
CA MET A 136 -5.87 3.16 -16.79
C MET A 136 -4.82 4.05 -16.19
N GLY A 137 -4.17 3.57 -15.15
CA GLY A 137 -3.07 4.26 -14.53
C GLY A 137 -1.87 3.35 -14.42
N ILE A 138 -0.72 3.94 -14.14
CA ILE A 138 0.53 3.22 -13.97
C ILE A 138 1.22 3.77 -12.74
N PHE A 139 1.73 2.88 -11.89
CA PHE A 139 2.58 3.28 -10.77
C PHE A 139 3.98 2.76 -11.02
N ASP A 140 4.99 3.62 -10.86
CA ASP A 140 6.38 3.21 -10.88
C ASP A 140 7.05 3.76 -9.64
N GLY A 141 7.67 2.89 -8.87
CA GLY A 141 8.31 3.30 -7.63
C GLY A 141 9.58 2.51 -7.33
N GLU A 142 10.34 3.02 -6.38
CA GLU A 142 11.57 2.39 -5.95
C GLU A 142 11.50 2.12 -4.46
N ILE A 143 12.26 1.13 -4.02
CA ILE A 143 12.23 0.72 -2.62
C ILE A 143 12.72 1.85 -1.74
N VAL A 144 12.09 1.99 -0.60
CA VAL A 144 12.51 2.95 0.40
C VAL A 144 13.18 2.16 1.50
N ASN A 145 14.40 2.53 1.82
CA ASN A 145 15.12 1.83 2.87
C ASN A 145 14.96 2.63 4.16
N ASP A 146 14.14 2.12 5.04
CA ASP A 146 13.83 2.80 6.29
C ASP A 146 14.82 2.51 7.40
#